data_91a856c88ff067eb3313bfc6a02aadb8
#
_entry.id   91a856c88ff067eb3313bfc6a02aadb8
#
_cell.length_a   1.000
_cell.length_b   1.000
_cell.length_c   1.000
_cell.angle_alpha   90.00
_cell.angle_beta   90.00
_cell.angle_gamma   90.00
#
_symmetry.space_group_name_H-M   'P 1'
#
loop_
_entity.id
_entity.type
_entity.pdbx_description
1 polymer ?
#
loop_
_entity_poly.entity_id
_entity_poly.type
_entity_poly.pdbx_seq_one_letter_code
_entity_poly.pdbx_strand_id
1 'polypeptide(L)'
;MSALSIRDAVPDDAELMLDYIRELAEFEHLSAECVATAAMLRRYLFEDKRAHAMMAEWNGAPAGFALYFYNFSTFLGRPGLYLEDLFVRPAFRRNGVARGLFRALARKAVAEGCGRFEWSVLDWNENAIRFYRGLGAVPLDEWTAQRLTGEALQRLARET
;
A
#
# COMPACT_ATOMS: atom_id res chain seq x y z
N MET A 1 15.34 22.10 -7.81
CA MET A 1 15.14 20.81 -7.09
C MET A 1 13.67 20.59 -6.85
N SER A 2 13.20 19.37 -7.04
CA SER A 2 11.80 19.03 -6.70
C SER A 2 11.65 19.02 -5.18
N ALA A 3 10.57 19.64 -4.67
CA ALA A 3 10.22 19.59 -3.26
C ALA A 3 9.84 18.16 -2.79
N LEU A 4 9.32 17.35 -3.70
CA LEU A 4 8.95 15.97 -3.47
C LEU A 4 10.10 15.03 -3.84
N SER A 5 10.51 14.19 -2.89
CA SER A 5 11.45 13.10 -3.08
C SER A 5 10.78 11.78 -2.76
N ILE A 6 10.96 10.76 -3.60
CA ILE A 6 10.44 9.40 -3.39
C ILE A 6 11.61 8.44 -3.56
N ARG A 7 11.78 7.55 -2.60
CA ARG A 7 12.83 6.54 -2.58
C ARG A 7 12.30 5.21 -2.07
N ASP A 8 12.99 4.13 -2.38
CA ASP A 8 12.72 2.84 -1.75
C ASP A 8 12.99 2.91 -0.25
N ALA A 9 12.19 2.20 0.52
CA ALA A 9 12.39 2.06 1.96
C ALA A 9 13.64 1.24 2.26
N VAL A 10 14.28 1.56 3.38
CA VAL A 10 15.41 0.81 3.95
C VAL A 10 15.03 0.30 5.34
N PRO A 11 15.76 -0.68 5.92
CA PRO A 11 15.40 -1.25 7.23
C PRO A 11 15.23 -0.22 8.34
N ASP A 12 16.00 0.88 8.30
CA ASP A 12 15.90 1.97 9.28
C ASP A 12 14.59 2.76 9.22
N ASP A 13 13.81 2.60 8.14
CA ASP A 13 12.50 3.23 8.02
C ASP A 13 11.38 2.47 8.76
N ALA A 14 11.66 1.31 9.34
CA ALA A 14 10.62 0.44 9.90
C ALA A 14 9.78 1.11 10.98
N GLU A 15 10.39 1.87 11.88
CA GLU A 15 9.68 2.60 12.93
C GLU A 15 8.79 3.69 12.35
N LEU A 16 9.28 4.44 11.38
CA LEU A 16 8.51 5.49 10.71
C LEU A 16 7.34 4.89 9.91
N MET A 17 7.57 3.78 9.21
CA MET A 17 6.49 3.06 8.51
C MET A 17 5.42 2.59 9.49
N LEU A 18 5.81 2.08 10.66
CA LEU A 18 4.86 1.65 11.69
C LEU A 18 4.02 2.84 12.19
N ASP A 19 4.63 4.02 12.36
CA ASP A 19 3.90 5.22 12.73
C ASP A 19 2.85 5.58 11.65
N TYR A 20 3.23 5.55 10.38
CA TYR A 20 2.29 5.77 9.28
C TYR A 20 1.14 4.75 9.26
N ILE A 21 1.45 3.46 9.50
CA ILE A 21 0.45 2.40 9.54
C ILE A 21 -0.56 2.65 10.67
N ARG A 22 -0.08 3.06 11.84
CA ARG A 22 -0.92 3.40 12.98
C ARG A 22 -1.77 4.64 12.72
N GLU A 23 -1.19 5.68 12.13
CA GLU A 23 -1.91 6.89 11.73
C GLU A 23 -2.99 6.57 10.69
N LEU A 24 -2.70 5.70 9.73
CA LEU A 24 -3.68 5.23 8.74
C LEU A 24 -4.82 4.43 9.41
N ALA A 25 -4.48 3.51 10.32
CA ALA A 25 -5.46 2.71 11.04
C ALA A 25 -6.40 3.60 11.87
N GLU A 26 -5.89 4.64 12.49
CA GLU A 26 -6.69 5.63 13.21
C GLU A 26 -7.64 6.38 12.26
N PHE A 27 -7.13 6.83 11.12
CA PHE A 27 -7.95 7.49 10.08
C PHE A 27 -9.08 6.58 9.58
N GLU A 28 -8.82 5.29 9.42
CA GLU A 28 -9.79 4.30 8.95
C GLU A 28 -10.67 3.73 10.08
N HIS A 29 -10.52 4.18 11.32
CA HIS A 29 -11.23 3.70 12.50
C HIS A 29 -10.97 2.20 12.81
N LEU A 30 -9.77 1.72 12.51
CA LEU A 30 -9.35 0.32 12.64
C LEU A 30 -8.13 0.15 13.56
N SER A 31 -7.87 1.10 14.46
CA SER A 31 -6.69 1.08 15.33
C SER A 31 -6.53 -0.20 16.14
N ALA A 32 -7.65 -0.79 16.60
CA ALA A 32 -7.63 -2.03 17.38
C ALA A 32 -7.14 -3.24 16.57
N GLU A 33 -7.21 -3.21 15.26
CA GLU A 33 -6.76 -4.28 14.37
C GLU A 33 -5.28 -4.20 14.04
N CYS A 34 -4.65 -3.06 14.34
CA CYS A 34 -3.24 -2.84 14.04
C CYS A 34 -2.34 -3.46 15.11
N VAL A 35 -1.86 -4.67 14.86
CA VAL A 35 -0.98 -5.43 15.77
C VAL A 35 0.46 -5.53 15.25
N ALA A 36 0.78 -4.87 14.15
CA ALA A 36 2.09 -4.88 13.54
C ALA A 36 3.15 -4.26 14.46
N THR A 37 4.38 -4.75 14.33
CA THR A 37 5.56 -4.22 15.02
C THR A 37 6.65 -3.85 14.00
N ALA A 38 7.58 -3.00 14.41
CA ALA A 38 8.72 -2.64 13.57
C ALA A 38 9.58 -3.88 13.22
N ALA A 39 9.73 -4.83 14.16
CA ALA A 39 10.46 -6.07 13.92
C ALA A 39 9.80 -6.93 12.83
N MET A 40 8.47 -7.03 12.82
CA MET A 40 7.72 -7.71 11.75
C MET A 40 7.96 -7.04 10.40
N LEU A 41 7.92 -5.71 10.35
CA LEU A 41 8.16 -4.97 9.11
C LEU A 41 9.58 -5.22 8.58
N ARG A 42 10.60 -5.17 9.44
CA ARG A 42 11.97 -5.49 9.03
C ARG A 42 12.08 -6.88 8.44
N ARG A 43 11.54 -7.87 9.13
CA ARG A 43 11.58 -9.25 8.69
C ARG A 43 10.90 -9.43 7.33
N TYR A 44 9.64 -9.04 7.21
CA TYR A 44 8.86 -9.37 6.04
C TYR A 44 9.15 -8.48 4.82
N LEU A 45 9.60 -7.25 5.03
CA LEU A 45 9.95 -6.36 3.91
C LEU A 45 11.40 -6.52 3.45
N PHE A 46 12.34 -6.72 4.37
CA PHE A 46 13.77 -6.64 4.04
C PHE A 46 14.49 -7.98 4.08
N GLU A 47 14.08 -8.91 4.94
CA GLU A 47 14.66 -10.26 5.00
C GLU A 47 13.92 -11.20 4.06
N ASP A 48 12.63 -11.41 4.29
CA ASP A 48 11.80 -12.35 3.53
C ASP A 48 11.27 -11.76 2.21
N LYS A 49 11.31 -10.44 2.06
CA LYS A 49 10.90 -9.70 0.84
C LYS A 49 9.49 -10.05 0.35
N ARG A 50 8.54 -10.17 1.28
CA ARG A 50 7.13 -10.48 0.98
C ARG A 50 6.35 -9.26 0.51
N ALA A 51 6.81 -8.08 0.87
CA ALA A 51 6.25 -6.82 0.45
C ALA A 51 7.38 -5.79 0.32
N HIS A 52 7.06 -4.64 -0.25
CA HIS A 52 8.00 -3.56 -0.53
C HIS A 52 7.39 -2.23 -0.13
N ALA A 53 8.19 -1.22 0.07
CA ALA A 53 7.70 0.12 0.38
C ALA A 53 8.52 1.22 -0.29
N MET A 54 7.84 2.34 -0.55
CA MET A 54 8.45 3.60 -0.96
C MET A 54 8.17 4.66 0.09
N MET A 55 9.18 5.48 0.39
CA MET A 55 9.08 6.59 1.32
C MET A 55 9.02 7.90 0.55
N ALA A 56 8.13 8.80 0.97
CA ALA A 56 8.01 10.13 0.39
C ALA A 56 8.43 11.20 1.39
N GLU A 57 9.20 12.17 0.91
CA GLU A 57 9.64 13.34 1.66
C GLU A 57 9.20 14.61 0.93
N TRP A 58 8.79 15.62 1.68
CA TRP A 58 8.47 16.95 1.17
C TRP A 58 9.38 17.97 1.81
N ASN A 59 10.20 18.64 0.99
CA ASN A 59 11.24 19.56 1.46
C ASN A 59 12.14 18.93 2.54
N GLY A 60 12.48 17.65 2.39
CA GLY A 60 13.31 16.90 3.32
C GLY A 60 12.60 16.40 4.58
N ALA A 61 11.31 16.67 4.76
CA ALA A 61 10.54 16.18 5.89
C ALA A 61 9.75 14.91 5.52
N PRO A 62 9.68 13.90 6.41
CA PRO A 62 8.93 12.68 6.17
C PRO A 62 7.44 12.98 5.96
N ALA A 63 6.91 12.67 4.78
CA ALA A 63 5.57 13.07 4.36
C ALA A 63 4.58 11.92 4.24
N GLY A 64 5.04 10.75 3.88
CA GLY A 64 4.17 9.60 3.68
C GLY A 64 4.90 8.39 3.11
N PHE A 65 4.15 7.36 2.78
CA PHE A 65 4.68 6.12 2.24
C PHE A 65 3.65 5.37 1.39
N ALA A 66 4.13 4.37 0.67
CA ALA A 66 3.32 3.37 0.00
C ALA A 66 3.92 1.99 0.28
N LEU A 67 3.07 1.02 0.61
CA LEU A 67 3.46 -0.37 0.80
C LEU A 67 2.73 -1.23 -0.24
N TYR A 68 3.46 -2.06 -0.95
CA TYR A 68 2.95 -2.80 -2.10
C TYR A 68 3.59 -4.18 -2.20
N PHE A 69 2.94 -5.06 -2.96
CA PHE A 69 3.46 -6.38 -3.30
C PHE A 69 2.99 -6.76 -4.70
N TYR A 70 3.43 -7.92 -5.17
CA TYR A 70 3.05 -8.41 -6.51
C TYR A 70 2.04 -9.53 -6.39
N ASN A 71 0.93 -9.39 -7.13
CA ASN A 71 0.00 -10.49 -7.41
C ASN A 71 0.21 -10.97 -8.84
N PHE A 72 -0.67 -11.81 -9.35
CA PHE A 72 -0.52 -12.37 -10.68
C PHE A 72 -1.87 -12.49 -11.39
N SER A 73 -1.91 -12.11 -12.65
CA SER A 73 -3.07 -12.32 -13.50
C SER A 73 -2.85 -13.54 -14.38
N THR A 74 -3.59 -14.61 -14.14
CA THR A 74 -3.51 -15.82 -14.96
C THR A 74 -4.00 -15.55 -16.38
N PHE A 75 -5.00 -14.70 -16.56
CA PHE A 75 -5.56 -14.38 -17.87
C PHE A 75 -4.60 -13.56 -18.72
N LEU A 76 -3.85 -12.65 -18.11
CA LEU A 76 -2.83 -11.87 -18.81
C LEU A 76 -1.48 -12.60 -18.88
N GLY A 77 -1.26 -13.61 -18.04
CA GLY A 77 0.03 -14.29 -17.91
C GLY A 77 1.14 -13.38 -17.37
N ARG A 78 0.78 -12.38 -16.55
CA ARG A 78 1.70 -11.35 -16.07
C ARG A 78 1.51 -11.06 -14.59
N PRO A 79 2.57 -10.61 -13.91
CA PRO A 79 2.42 -10.08 -12.56
C PRO A 79 1.54 -8.81 -12.57
N GLY A 80 0.94 -8.52 -11.44
CA GLY A 80 0.31 -7.26 -11.13
C GLY A 80 1.01 -6.59 -9.96
N LEU A 81 0.97 -5.28 -9.89
CA LEU A 81 1.40 -4.54 -8.72
C LEU A 81 0.16 -4.26 -7.88
N TYR A 82 0.16 -4.67 -6.62
CA TYR A 82 -0.92 -4.42 -5.68
C TYR A 82 -0.46 -3.48 -4.58
N LEU A 83 -1.11 -2.33 -4.48
CA LEU A 83 -0.87 -1.35 -3.45
C LEU A 83 -1.73 -1.70 -2.22
N GLU A 84 -1.08 -2.13 -1.14
CA GLU A 84 -1.77 -2.44 0.12
C GLU A 84 -2.17 -1.17 0.84
N ASP A 85 -1.21 -0.28 1.10
CA ASP A 85 -1.44 0.98 1.80
C ASP A 85 -0.69 2.13 1.16
N LEU A 86 -1.36 3.30 1.14
CA LEU A 86 -0.75 4.58 0.84
C LEU A 86 -1.25 5.60 1.86
N PHE A 87 -0.33 6.28 2.53
CA PHE A 87 -0.66 7.29 3.52
C PHE A 87 0.20 8.53 3.35
N VAL A 88 -0.44 9.68 3.42
CA VAL A 88 0.22 10.99 3.43
C VAL A 88 -0.25 11.73 4.68
N ARG A 89 0.68 12.17 5.51
CA ARG A 89 0.37 12.94 6.71
C ARG A 89 -0.43 14.20 6.37
N PRO A 90 -1.44 14.57 7.18
CA PRO A 90 -2.31 15.72 6.89
C PRO A 90 -1.57 17.01 6.56
N ALA A 91 -0.45 17.28 7.24
CA ALA A 91 0.37 18.49 7.02
C ALA A 91 0.94 18.60 5.60
N PHE A 92 1.07 17.48 4.88
CA PHE A 92 1.66 17.42 3.56
C PHE A 92 0.66 17.15 2.44
N ARG A 93 -0.63 17.04 2.77
CA ARG A 93 -1.68 16.85 1.77
C ARG A 93 -1.81 18.06 0.85
N ARG A 94 -2.38 17.86 -0.34
CA ARG A 94 -2.55 18.88 -1.40
C ARG A 94 -1.24 19.39 -2.02
N ASN A 95 -0.11 18.74 -1.73
CA ASN A 95 1.18 19.02 -2.35
C ASN A 95 1.54 18.01 -3.45
N GLY A 96 0.60 17.14 -3.83
CA GLY A 96 0.83 16.14 -4.87
C GLY A 96 1.66 14.93 -4.41
N VAL A 97 1.84 14.71 -3.10
CA VAL A 97 2.62 13.58 -2.56
C VAL A 97 1.98 12.25 -2.94
N ALA A 98 0.68 12.08 -2.72
CA ALA A 98 -0.04 10.86 -3.10
C ALA A 98 0.07 10.59 -4.60
N ARG A 99 -0.17 11.60 -5.43
CA ARG A 99 -0.03 11.47 -6.88
C ARG A 99 1.39 11.10 -7.30
N GLY A 100 2.38 11.63 -6.62
CA GLY A 100 3.79 11.28 -6.84
C GLY A 100 4.08 9.82 -6.53
N LEU A 101 3.57 9.30 -5.40
CA LEU A 101 3.68 7.88 -5.04
C LEU A 101 2.98 7.00 -6.06
N PHE A 102 1.75 7.31 -6.46
CA PHE A 102 1.04 6.56 -7.50
C PHE A 102 1.81 6.55 -8.83
N ARG A 103 2.37 7.68 -9.22
CA ARG A 103 3.18 7.78 -10.43
C ARG A 103 4.45 6.95 -10.36
N ALA A 104 5.15 6.94 -9.22
CA ALA A 104 6.34 6.11 -9.01
C ALA A 104 5.99 4.63 -9.10
N LEU A 105 4.89 4.20 -8.48
CA LEU A 105 4.40 2.82 -8.54
C LEU A 105 3.96 2.43 -9.96
N ALA A 106 3.27 3.31 -10.67
CA ALA A 106 2.86 3.06 -12.06
C ALA A 106 4.07 2.88 -12.98
N ARG A 107 5.10 3.71 -12.82
CA ARG A 107 6.36 3.56 -13.57
C ARG A 107 7.03 2.24 -13.28
N LYS A 108 7.05 1.83 -12.00
CA LYS A 108 7.60 0.54 -11.59
C LYS A 108 6.81 -0.62 -12.20
N ALA A 109 5.50 -0.57 -12.14
CA ALA A 109 4.63 -1.58 -12.73
C ALA A 109 4.89 -1.75 -14.23
N VAL A 110 4.98 -0.66 -14.97
CA VAL A 110 5.27 -0.69 -16.41
C VAL A 110 6.68 -1.25 -16.68
N ALA A 111 7.68 -0.77 -15.94
CA ALA A 111 9.07 -1.21 -16.12
C ALA A 111 9.26 -2.71 -15.83
N GLU A 112 8.49 -3.27 -14.91
CA GLU A 112 8.56 -4.69 -14.52
C GLU A 112 7.59 -5.59 -15.30
N GLY A 113 6.89 -5.06 -16.29
CA GLY A 113 5.99 -5.83 -17.15
C GLY A 113 4.67 -6.23 -16.47
N CYS A 114 4.27 -5.54 -15.42
CA CYS A 114 2.97 -5.78 -14.79
C CYS A 114 1.83 -5.46 -15.76
N GLY A 115 0.83 -6.35 -15.80
CA GLY A 115 -0.34 -6.15 -16.65
C GLY A 115 -1.43 -5.29 -16.02
N ARG A 116 -1.33 -5.04 -14.71
CA ARG A 116 -2.31 -4.24 -13.96
C ARG A 116 -1.69 -3.65 -12.70
N PHE A 117 -2.32 -2.59 -12.21
CA PHE A 117 -2.00 -1.94 -10.94
C PHE A 117 -3.31 -1.76 -10.17
N GLU A 118 -3.42 -2.38 -9.00
CA GLU A 118 -4.67 -2.49 -8.25
C GLU A 118 -4.49 -2.09 -6.79
N TRP A 119 -5.59 -1.65 -6.18
CA TRP A 119 -5.71 -1.35 -4.75
C TRP A 119 -7.17 -1.39 -4.35
N SER A 120 -7.44 -1.35 -3.05
CA SER A 120 -8.79 -1.28 -2.49
C SER A 120 -9.00 0.05 -1.76
N VAL A 121 -10.23 0.43 -1.57
CA VAL A 121 -10.63 1.63 -0.84
C VAL A 121 -11.88 1.32 -0.04
N LEU A 122 -11.97 1.88 1.18
CA LEU A 122 -13.18 1.82 1.96
C LEU A 122 -14.31 2.60 1.26
N ASP A 123 -15.49 1.99 1.18
CA ASP A 123 -16.62 2.52 0.42
C ASP A 123 -17.04 3.93 0.84
N TRP A 124 -16.83 4.29 2.12
CA TRP A 124 -17.16 5.61 2.64
C TRP A 124 -16.12 6.70 2.29
N ASN A 125 -14.94 6.32 1.79
CA ASN A 125 -13.85 7.27 1.54
C ASN A 125 -14.01 7.98 0.18
N GLU A 126 -14.97 8.88 0.10
CA GLU A 126 -15.34 9.56 -1.15
C GLU A 126 -14.21 10.41 -1.73
N ASN A 127 -13.39 11.04 -0.88
CA ASN A 127 -12.26 11.86 -1.33
C ASN A 127 -11.23 11.00 -2.07
N ALA A 128 -10.89 9.84 -1.52
CA ALA A 128 -9.96 8.90 -2.15
C ALA A 128 -10.56 8.34 -3.46
N ILE A 129 -11.82 7.94 -3.46
CA ILE A 129 -12.52 7.41 -4.63
C ILE A 129 -12.51 8.44 -5.77
N ARG A 130 -12.77 9.69 -5.47
CA ARG A 130 -12.73 10.78 -6.45
C ARG A 130 -11.32 10.96 -7.03
N PHE A 131 -10.31 10.90 -6.18
CA PHE A 131 -8.91 10.95 -6.60
C PHE A 131 -8.56 9.79 -7.54
N TYR A 132 -8.98 8.56 -7.21
CA TYR A 132 -8.71 7.37 -8.04
C TYR A 132 -9.40 7.43 -9.40
N ARG A 133 -10.64 7.89 -9.44
CA ARG A 133 -11.33 8.16 -10.72
C ARG A 133 -10.58 9.17 -11.59
N GLY A 134 -10.02 10.19 -10.98
CA GLY A 134 -9.17 11.17 -11.67
C GLY A 134 -7.87 10.59 -12.24
N LEU A 135 -7.39 9.47 -11.70
CA LEU A 135 -6.27 8.71 -12.26
C LEU A 135 -6.67 7.80 -13.43
N GLY A 136 -7.96 7.60 -13.66
CA GLY A 136 -8.49 6.65 -14.64
C GLY A 136 -8.75 5.25 -14.08
N ALA A 137 -8.71 5.08 -12.76
CA ALA A 137 -9.01 3.78 -12.14
C ALA A 137 -10.50 3.44 -12.28
N VAL A 138 -10.79 2.16 -12.45
CA VAL A 138 -12.14 1.61 -12.62
C VAL A 138 -12.45 0.69 -11.44
N PRO A 139 -13.56 0.89 -10.71
CA PRO A 139 -13.94 -0.01 -9.61
C PRO A 139 -14.32 -1.39 -10.14
N LEU A 140 -13.97 -2.44 -9.39
CA LEU A 140 -14.30 -3.83 -9.71
C LEU A 140 -15.55 -4.26 -8.93
N ASP A 141 -16.68 -3.65 -9.20
CA ASP A 141 -17.91 -3.80 -8.43
C ASP A 141 -18.55 -5.20 -8.52
N GLU A 142 -18.16 -5.99 -9.54
CA GLU A 142 -18.65 -7.36 -9.71
C GLU A 142 -17.94 -8.38 -8.82
N TRP A 143 -16.85 -7.98 -8.16
CA TRP A 143 -16.03 -8.86 -7.32
C TRP A 143 -16.24 -8.52 -5.86
N THR A 144 -16.39 -9.56 -5.03
CA THR A 144 -16.41 -9.40 -3.58
C THR A 144 -15.22 -10.15 -3.00
N ALA A 145 -14.33 -9.42 -2.31
CA ALA A 145 -13.19 -10.02 -1.65
C ALA A 145 -13.62 -10.99 -0.56
N GLN A 146 -12.96 -12.15 -0.49
CA GLN A 146 -13.19 -13.17 0.53
C GLN A 146 -11.97 -13.26 1.43
N ARG A 147 -12.19 -13.45 2.73
CA ARG A 147 -11.11 -13.55 3.72
C ARG A 147 -11.34 -14.71 4.66
N LEU A 148 -10.31 -15.50 4.87
CA LEU A 148 -10.31 -16.56 5.86
C LEU A 148 -9.17 -16.30 6.84
N THR A 149 -9.48 -16.14 8.11
CA THR A 149 -8.51 -15.82 9.17
C THR A 149 -8.77 -16.61 10.45
N GLY A 150 -7.86 -16.48 11.40
CA GLY A 150 -8.04 -16.99 12.75
C GLY A 150 -8.28 -18.49 12.79
N GLU A 151 -9.21 -18.93 13.65
CA GLU A 151 -9.50 -20.34 13.87
C GLU A 151 -10.04 -21.05 12.63
N ALA A 152 -10.84 -20.36 11.81
CA ALA A 152 -11.36 -20.94 10.56
C ALA A 152 -10.23 -21.30 9.59
N LEU A 153 -9.22 -20.46 9.48
CA LEU A 153 -8.02 -20.74 8.68
C LEU A 153 -7.26 -21.94 9.24
N GLN A 154 -7.04 -21.97 10.56
CA GLN A 154 -6.32 -23.05 11.23
C GLN A 154 -7.05 -24.39 11.10
N ARG A 155 -8.37 -24.38 11.18
CA ARG A 155 -9.20 -25.57 11.03
C ARG A 155 -9.08 -26.13 9.61
N LEU A 156 -9.24 -25.30 8.60
CA LEU A 156 -9.12 -25.74 7.20
C LEU A 156 -7.73 -26.33 6.91
N ALA A 157 -6.67 -25.72 7.47
CA ALA A 157 -5.30 -26.20 7.29
C ALA A 157 -5.04 -27.61 7.88
N ARG A 158 -5.87 -28.05 8.83
CA ARG A 158 -5.75 -29.37 9.48
C ARG A 158 -6.67 -30.44 8.87
N GLU A 159 -7.51 -30.08 7.92
CA GLU A 159 -8.33 -31.06 7.21
C GLU A 159 -7.46 -32.02 6.38
N THR A 160 -7.77 -33.29 6.39
CA THR A 160 -7.04 -34.36 5.68
C THR A 160 -7.85 -34.84 4.46
#